data_9ce04b70cbb0a8bf24c60d5c1e336a2c
#
_entry.id   9ce04b70cbb0a8bf24c60d5c1e336a2c
#
_cell.length_a   1.000
_cell.length_b   1.000
_cell.length_c   1.000
_cell.angle_alpha   90.00
_cell.angle_beta   90.00
_cell.angle_gamma   90.00
#
_symmetry.space_group_name_H-M   'P 1'
#
loop_
_entity.id
_entity.type
_entity.pdbx_description
1 polymer ?
#
loop_
_entity_poly.entity_id
_entity_poly.type
_entity_poly.pdbx_seq_one_letter_code
_entity_poly.pdbx_strand_id
1 'polypeptide(L)'
;MNENLFEVLRAFRLDAKPVSCEPYGCGHINVTYLAVTESGRRYILQKINSNTFRDVAGLMENITAVTEFLRTKTDDPRSVLTLVKTHDGASYLHAQDAYWRTYDFVEDSICLQLPETDEDFYQSAVGFGTFQQLLTDFPAAKLHETIPNFHNTPDRYRALLETLERDPMHRAAQVRLEIEFALARQAEMAAIQNALAAGELPLRVTHNDTKLNNVLLDAKTRRALCVIDLDTVMPGSSLYDFGDSIRFGAATAAEDEKDLSKMEMSLERFRVFTRGYVPVSYTHLRAHETSQDL
;
A
#
# COMPACT_ATOMS: atom_id res chain seq x y z
N MET A 1 -19.86 -2.28 -23.72
CA MET A 1 -18.95 -1.99 -22.57
C MET A 1 -17.53 -2.53 -22.81
N ASN A 2 -17.38 -3.73 -23.37
CA ASN A 2 -16.05 -4.34 -23.58
C ASN A 2 -15.22 -3.68 -24.71
N GLU A 3 -15.84 -3.10 -25.73
CA GLU A 3 -15.11 -2.53 -26.88
C GLU A 3 -14.21 -1.35 -26.47
N ASN A 4 -14.68 -0.48 -25.57
CA ASN A 4 -13.90 0.64 -25.02
C ASN A 4 -12.69 0.17 -24.19
N LEU A 5 -12.83 -0.93 -23.40
CA LEU A 5 -11.71 -1.49 -22.64
C LEU A 5 -10.66 -2.13 -23.54
N PHE A 6 -11.08 -2.76 -24.63
CA PHE A 6 -10.16 -3.32 -25.63
C PHE A 6 -9.38 -2.24 -26.38
N GLU A 7 -9.97 -1.08 -26.66
CA GLU A 7 -9.24 0.06 -27.22
C GLU A 7 -8.15 0.55 -26.26
N VAL A 8 -8.48 0.68 -24.95
CA VAL A 8 -7.50 1.05 -23.94
C VAL A 8 -6.37 0.00 -23.87
N LEU A 9 -6.71 -1.29 -23.81
CA LEU A 9 -5.73 -2.37 -23.75
C LEU A 9 -4.79 -2.40 -24.96
N ARG A 10 -5.30 -2.12 -26.16
CA ARG A 10 -4.50 -2.08 -27.40
C ARG A 10 -3.43 -0.98 -27.42
N ALA A 11 -3.53 0.03 -26.55
CA ALA A 11 -2.51 1.06 -26.42
C ALA A 11 -1.26 0.56 -25.67
N PHE A 12 -1.37 -0.55 -24.93
CA PHE A 12 -0.28 -1.15 -24.17
C PHE A 12 0.43 -2.27 -24.96
N ARG A 13 1.69 -2.51 -24.66
CA ARG A 13 2.54 -3.54 -25.29
C ARG A 13 2.19 -4.93 -24.78
N LEU A 14 0.97 -5.38 -25.03
CA LEU A 14 0.57 -6.75 -24.73
C LEU A 14 1.26 -7.72 -25.71
N ASP A 15 1.38 -8.99 -25.30
CA ASP A 15 1.99 -10.05 -26.10
C ASP A 15 1.14 -10.48 -27.32
N ALA A 16 -0.20 -10.35 -27.20
CA ALA A 16 -1.17 -10.65 -28.23
C ALA A 16 -2.44 -9.80 -28.07
N LYS A 17 -3.43 -9.99 -28.93
CA LYS A 17 -4.70 -9.26 -28.85
C LYS A 17 -5.49 -9.68 -27.61
N PRO A 18 -6.13 -8.72 -26.88
CA PRO A 18 -7.02 -9.05 -25.78
C PRO A 18 -8.29 -9.74 -26.28
N VAL A 19 -8.70 -10.82 -25.61
CA VAL A 19 -9.91 -11.60 -25.92
C VAL A 19 -10.96 -11.53 -24.82
N SER A 20 -10.56 -11.21 -23.57
CA SER A 20 -11.48 -10.92 -22.47
C SER A 20 -10.95 -9.81 -21.60
N CYS A 21 -11.86 -9.09 -20.93
CA CYS A 21 -11.55 -8.07 -19.94
C CYS A 21 -12.75 -7.96 -18.99
N GLU A 22 -12.61 -8.52 -17.79
CA GLU A 22 -13.70 -8.65 -16.81
C GLU A 22 -13.32 -7.97 -15.49
N PRO A 23 -14.28 -7.43 -14.72
CA PRO A 23 -14.00 -6.89 -13.40
C PRO A 23 -13.27 -7.90 -12.53
N TYR A 24 -12.28 -7.44 -11.77
CA TYR A 24 -11.42 -8.29 -10.96
C TYR A 24 -11.06 -7.65 -9.63
N GLY A 25 -11.04 -8.48 -8.57
CA GLY A 25 -10.64 -8.04 -7.22
C GLY A 25 -11.74 -7.29 -6.46
N CYS A 26 -11.40 -6.85 -5.25
CA CYS A 26 -12.30 -6.19 -4.30
C CYS A 26 -11.83 -4.78 -3.92
N GLY A 27 -10.92 -4.19 -4.70
CA GLY A 27 -10.41 -2.83 -4.44
C GLY A 27 -11.51 -1.78 -4.52
N HIS A 28 -11.49 -0.81 -3.60
CA HIS A 28 -12.53 0.21 -3.48
C HIS A 28 -12.16 1.55 -4.14
N ILE A 29 -10.89 1.79 -4.43
CA ILE A 29 -10.39 3.08 -4.94
C ILE A 29 -10.32 3.05 -6.46
N ASN A 30 -9.51 2.15 -7.02
CA ASN A 30 -9.38 1.97 -8.46
C ASN A 30 -10.35 0.91 -8.98
N VAL A 31 -10.74 1.04 -10.26
CA VAL A 31 -11.50 -0.02 -10.93
C VAL A 31 -10.50 -0.95 -11.60
N THR A 32 -10.53 -2.21 -11.21
CA THR A 32 -9.58 -3.23 -11.67
C THR A 32 -10.27 -4.27 -12.56
N TYR A 33 -9.59 -4.66 -13.62
CA TYR A 33 -10.02 -5.67 -14.58
C TYR A 33 -8.92 -6.71 -14.79
N LEU A 34 -9.31 -7.96 -14.96
CA LEU A 34 -8.47 -9.03 -15.50
C LEU A 34 -8.67 -9.10 -17.00
N ALA A 35 -7.59 -8.88 -17.73
CA ALA A 35 -7.56 -9.03 -19.19
C ALA A 35 -6.81 -10.31 -19.56
N VAL A 36 -7.29 -11.03 -20.58
CA VAL A 36 -6.64 -12.21 -21.15
C VAL A 36 -6.42 -11.98 -22.63
N THR A 37 -5.26 -12.37 -23.15
CA THR A 37 -4.92 -12.28 -24.57
C THR A 37 -5.15 -13.60 -25.33
N GLU A 38 -5.06 -13.58 -26.64
CA GLU A 38 -5.18 -14.78 -27.50
C GLU A 38 -4.15 -15.87 -27.15
N SER A 39 -2.99 -15.49 -26.57
CA SER A 39 -1.97 -16.44 -26.09
C SER A 39 -2.33 -17.12 -24.77
N GLY A 40 -3.36 -16.64 -24.09
CA GLY A 40 -3.73 -17.05 -22.73
C GLY A 40 -3.00 -16.27 -21.61
N ARG A 41 -2.10 -15.32 -21.94
CA ARG A 41 -1.43 -14.49 -20.95
C ARG A 41 -2.42 -13.53 -20.31
N ARG A 42 -2.25 -13.32 -19.00
CA ARG A 42 -3.11 -12.50 -18.15
C ARG A 42 -2.46 -11.17 -17.81
N TYR A 43 -3.29 -10.13 -17.69
CA TYR A 43 -2.89 -8.78 -17.33
C TYR A 43 -3.89 -8.16 -16.37
N ILE A 44 -3.43 -7.25 -15.54
CA ILE A 44 -4.30 -6.40 -14.70
C ILE A 44 -4.38 -5.03 -15.34
N LEU A 45 -5.57 -4.65 -15.82
CA LEU A 45 -5.85 -3.29 -16.24
C LEU A 45 -6.53 -2.53 -15.11
N GLN A 46 -6.04 -1.33 -14.80
CA GLN A 46 -6.63 -0.49 -13.76
C GLN A 46 -6.98 0.89 -14.30
N LYS A 47 -8.20 1.34 -13.98
CA LYS A 47 -8.62 2.73 -14.10
C LYS A 47 -8.26 3.43 -12.80
N ILE A 48 -7.34 4.41 -12.87
CA ILE A 48 -6.86 5.16 -11.72
C ILE A 48 -7.93 6.16 -11.28
N ASN A 49 -8.21 6.22 -9.99
CA ASN A 49 -9.13 7.20 -9.41
C ASN A 49 -8.44 8.55 -9.25
N SER A 50 -8.57 9.41 -10.25
CA SER A 50 -7.98 10.77 -10.26
C SER A 50 -8.65 11.74 -9.28
N ASN A 51 -9.77 11.40 -8.66
CA ASN A 51 -10.34 12.19 -7.57
C ASN A 51 -9.54 12.00 -6.27
N THR A 52 -9.04 10.79 -6.04
CA THR A 52 -8.19 10.45 -4.90
C THR A 52 -6.73 10.82 -5.19
N PHE A 53 -6.21 10.38 -6.34
CA PHE A 53 -4.83 10.62 -6.77
C PHE A 53 -4.80 11.75 -7.80
N ARG A 54 -4.75 12.99 -7.32
CA ARG A 54 -4.83 14.19 -8.18
C ARG A 54 -3.61 14.37 -9.06
N ASP A 55 -2.43 13.99 -8.56
CA ASP A 55 -1.18 13.96 -9.31
C ASP A 55 -0.90 12.54 -9.82
N VAL A 56 -1.57 12.16 -10.90
CA VAL A 56 -1.39 10.84 -11.53
C VAL A 56 0.03 10.69 -12.10
N ALA A 57 0.65 11.76 -12.57
CA ALA A 57 2.01 11.71 -13.08
C ALA A 57 3.01 11.36 -11.97
N GLY A 58 2.98 12.09 -10.85
CA GLY A 58 3.83 11.80 -9.69
C GLY A 58 3.56 10.43 -9.09
N LEU A 59 2.29 9.99 -9.05
CA LEU A 59 1.92 8.63 -8.66
C LEU A 59 2.63 7.58 -9.52
N MET A 60 2.57 7.72 -10.83
CA MET A 60 3.14 6.74 -11.75
C MET A 60 4.66 6.81 -11.83
N GLU A 61 5.25 7.98 -11.55
CA GLU A 61 6.70 8.13 -11.35
C GLU A 61 7.17 7.37 -10.11
N ASN A 62 6.46 7.51 -8.96
CA ASN A 62 6.76 6.75 -7.74
C ASN A 62 6.72 5.24 -8.00
N ILE A 63 5.62 4.74 -8.56
CA ILE A 63 5.43 3.31 -8.82
C ILE A 63 6.50 2.79 -9.77
N THR A 64 6.80 3.53 -10.83
CA THR A 64 7.83 3.13 -11.81
C THR A 64 9.21 3.08 -11.13
N ALA A 65 9.60 4.12 -10.40
CA ALA A 65 10.90 4.19 -9.74
C ALA A 65 11.08 3.07 -8.70
N VAL A 66 10.04 2.81 -7.89
CA VAL A 66 10.09 1.78 -6.85
C VAL A 66 10.13 0.38 -7.47
N THR A 67 9.31 0.09 -8.47
CA THR A 67 9.28 -1.23 -9.10
C THR A 67 10.56 -1.51 -9.90
N GLU A 68 11.09 -0.53 -10.62
CA GLU A 68 12.38 -0.65 -11.32
C GLU A 68 13.53 -0.88 -10.35
N PHE A 69 13.56 -0.18 -9.21
CA PHE A 69 14.58 -0.39 -8.18
C PHE A 69 14.46 -1.77 -7.54
N LEU A 70 13.26 -2.19 -7.13
CA LEU A 70 13.02 -3.53 -6.58
C LEU A 70 13.46 -4.62 -7.56
N ARG A 71 13.25 -4.43 -8.85
CA ARG A 71 13.66 -5.38 -9.89
C ARG A 71 15.18 -5.60 -9.93
N THR A 72 15.97 -4.64 -9.50
CA THR A 72 17.45 -4.80 -9.38
C THR A 72 17.86 -5.64 -8.17
N LYS A 73 16.95 -5.90 -7.23
CA LYS A 73 17.22 -6.57 -5.96
C LYS A 73 16.75 -8.04 -5.92
N THR A 74 16.05 -8.51 -6.94
CA THR A 74 15.48 -9.86 -6.98
C THR A 74 15.51 -10.44 -8.39
N ASP A 75 15.73 -11.76 -8.48
CA ASP A 75 15.72 -12.51 -9.74
C ASP A 75 14.34 -13.16 -10.02
N ASP A 76 13.45 -13.29 -9.02
CA ASP A 76 12.10 -13.84 -9.24
C ASP A 76 11.20 -12.78 -9.92
N PRO A 77 10.78 -13.01 -11.18
CA PRO A 77 9.94 -12.06 -11.91
C PRO A 77 8.56 -11.85 -11.25
N ARG A 78 8.10 -12.77 -10.40
CA ARG A 78 6.81 -12.68 -9.70
C ARG A 78 6.87 -11.85 -8.41
N SER A 79 8.07 -11.57 -7.90
CA SER A 79 8.23 -10.89 -6.60
C SER A 79 8.04 -9.37 -6.66
N VAL A 80 7.94 -8.80 -7.86
CA VAL A 80 7.75 -7.35 -8.07
C VAL A 80 6.74 -7.12 -9.17
N LEU A 81 5.80 -6.19 -8.95
CA LEU A 81 4.87 -5.77 -10.00
C LEU A 81 5.61 -5.28 -11.24
N THR A 82 5.16 -5.72 -12.42
CA THR A 82 5.71 -5.32 -13.71
C THR A 82 4.70 -4.46 -14.46
N LEU A 83 5.03 -3.18 -14.63
CA LEU A 83 4.23 -2.27 -15.47
C LEU A 83 4.39 -2.63 -16.95
N VAL A 84 3.27 -2.79 -17.64
CA VAL A 84 3.24 -2.91 -19.08
C VAL A 84 3.20 -1.49 -19.67
N LYS A 85 4.24 -1.12 -20.41
CA LYS A 85 4.34 0.21 -21.01
C LYS A 85 3.39 0.33 -22.23
N THR A 86 2.95 1.53 -22.53
CA THR A 86 2.26 1.85 -23.78
C THR A 86 3.21 1.73 -24.99
N HIS A 87 2.70 1.74 -26.21
CA HIS A 87 3.54 1.64 -27.42
C HIS A 87 4.53 2.79 -27.58
N ASP A 88 4.22 3.97 -27.05
CA ASP A 88 5.10 5.14 -26.99
C ASP A 88 6.04 5.14 -25.77
N GLY A 89 5.95 4.11 -24.91
CA GLY A 89 6.86 3.88 -23.77
C GLY A 89 6.39 4.49 -22.44
N ALA A 90 5.20 5.09 -22.37
CA ALA A 90 4.65 5.63 -21.13
C ALA A 90 4.24 4.52 -20.14
N SER A 91 4.22 4.84 -18.84
CA SER A 91 3.79 3.92 -17.78
C SER A 91 2.28 3.91 -17.55
N TYR A 92 1.57 4.85 -18.12
CA TYR A 92 0.11 4.97 -18.06
C TYR A 92 -0.43 5.61 -19.35
N LEU A 93 -1.73 5.49 -19.55
CA LEU A 93 -2.47 6.07 -20.67
C LEU A 93 -3.53 7.05 -20.14
N HIS A 94 -3.64 8.22 -20.74
CA HIS A 94 -4.79 9.10 -20.58
C HIS A 94 -5.71 8.96 -21.79
N ALA A 95 -6.85 8.33 -21.61
CA ALA A 95 -7.83 8.10 -22.66
C ALA A 95 -9.24 8.02 -22.08
N GLN A 96 -10.25 8.45 -22.86
CA GLN A 96 -11.66 8.40 -22.46
C GLN A 96 -11.93 9.12 -21.11
N ASP A 97 -11.35 10.30 -20.95
CA ASP A 97 -11.41 11.12 -19.72
C ASP A 97 -11.00 10.37 -18.44
N ALA A 98 -10.10 9.40 -18.59
CA ALA A 98 -9.60 8.59 -17.49
C ALA A 98 -8.12 8.25 -17.66
N TYR A 99 -7.48 7.90 -16.55
CA TYR A 99 -6.11 7.41 -16.53
C TYR A 99 -6.10 5.90 -16.34
N TRP A 100 -5.28 5.21 -17.11
CA TRP A 100 -5.20 3.76 -17.18
C TRP A 100 -3.77 3.29 -17.05
N ARG A 101 -3.57 2.19 -16.33
CA ARG A 101 -2.30 1.47 -16.26
C ARG A 101 -2.54 -0.02 -16.39
N THR A 102 -1.50 -0.73 -16.83
CA THR A 102 -1.56 -2.18 -16.98
C THR A 102 -0.35 -2.80 -16.30
N TYR A 103 -0.58 -3.91 -15.60
CA TYR A 103 0.46 -4.76 -15.02
C TYR A 103 0.40 -6.16 -15.62
N ASP A 104 1.53 -6.84 -15.69
CA ASP A 104 1.54 -8.28 -15.83
C ASP A 104 0.82 -8.91 -14.65
N PHE A 105 0.02 -9.94 -14.91
CA PHE A 105 -0.60 -10.72 -13.83
C PHE A 105 0.47 -11.55 -13.12
N VAL A 106 0.46 -11.57 -11.80
CA VAL A 106 1.38 -12.42 -11.01
C VAL A 106 0.80 -13.82 -10.97
N GLU A 107 1.34 -14.70 -11.79
CA GLU A 107 0.85 -16.08 -11.94
C GLU A 107 1.12 -16.93 -10.68
N ASP A 108 0.32 -17.98 -10.48
CA ASP A 108 0.42 -18.89 -9.33
C ASP A 108 0.43 -18.16 -7.97
N SER A 109 -0.33 -17.08 -7.85
CA SER A 109 -0.48 -16.30 -6.63
C SER A 109 -1.91 -16.32 -6.10
N ILE A 110 -2.06 -16.12 -4.80
CA ILE A 110 -3.34 -15.91 -4.11
C ILE A 110 -3.31 -14.59 -3.35
N CYS A 111 -4.48 -13.94 -3.30
CA CYS A 111 -4.72 -12.73 -2.52
C CYS A 111 -5.77 -13.06 -1.44
N LEU A 112 -5.42 -12.88 -0.17
CA LEU A 112 -6.30 -13.15 0.96
C LEU A 112 -6.88 -11.83 1.48
N GLN A 113 -8.20 -11.78 1.66
CA GLN A 113 -8.86 -10.61 2.27
C GLN A 113 -8.69 -10.58 3.79
N LEU A 114 -8.69 -11.73 4.41
CA LEU A 114 -8.42 -11.95 5.83
C LEU A 114 -7.48 -13.15 5.98
N PRO A 115 -6.66 -13.18 7.06
CA PRO A 115 -5.82 -14.35 7.30
C PRO A 115 -6.69 -15.55 7.65
N GLU A 116 -6.49 -16.67 6.96
CA GLU A 116 -7.13 -17.94 7.27
C GLU A 116 -6.40 -18.64 8.42
N THR A 117 -5.08 -18.37 8.55
CA THR A 117 -4.20 -18.90 9.59
C THR A 117 -3.28 -17.82 10.12
N ASP A 118 -2.67 -18.05 11.29
CA ASP A 118 -1.63 -17.16 11.83
C ASP A 118 -0.39 -17.11 10.91
N GLU A 119 -0.12 -18.22 10.19
CA GLU A 119 0.97 -18.24 9.21
C GLU A 119 0.74 -17.29 8.05
N ASP A 120 -0.48 -17.12 7.56
CA ASP A 120 -0.79 -16.15 6.50
C ASP A 120 -0.50 -14.71 6.96
N PHE A 121 -0.81 -14.40 8.20
CA PHE A 121 -0.51 -13.10 8.78
C PHE A 121 0.98 -12.90 9.02
N TYR A 122 1.69 -13.97 9.45
CA TYR A 122 3.14 -13.97 9.54
C TYR A 122 3.78 -13.73 8.17
N GLN A 123 3.29 -14.39 7.11
CA GLN A 123 3.80 -14.20 5.75
C GLN A 123 3.52 -12.79 5.21
N SER A 124 2.39 -12.17 5.55
CA SER A 124 2.16 -10.75 5.26
C SER A 124 3.23 -9.86 5.90
N ALA A 125 3.56 -10.13 7.16
CA ALA A 125 4.63 -9.41 7.86
C ALA A 125 6.00 -9.58 7.19
N VAL A 126 6.33 -10.81 6.76
CA VAL A 126 7.55 -11.09 5.99
C VAL A 126 7.54 -10.32 4.67
N GLY A 127 6.40 -10.27 3.97
CA GLY A 127 6.26 -9.54 2.71
C GLY A 127 6.57 -8.05 2.87
N PHE A 128 5.91 -7.36 3.80
CA PHE A 128 6.16 -5.95 4.05
C PHE A 128 7.54 -5.67 4.65
N GLY A 129 8.02 -6.54 5.55
CA GLY A 129 9.39 -6.43 6.07
C GLY A 129 10.45 -6.55 4.97
N THR A 130 10.27 -7.48 4.03
CA THR A 130 11.14 -7.65 2.85
C THR A 130 11.06 -6.44 1.93
N PHE A 131 9.87 -5.91 1.68
CA PHE A 131 9.68 -4.68 0.91
C PHE A 131 10.47 -3.52 1.51
N GLN A 132 10.37 -3.29 2.83
CA GLN A 132 11.14 -2.27 3.54
C GLN A 132 12.65 -2.52 3.45
N GLN A 133 13.07 -3.78 3.57
CA GLN A 133 14.48 -4.18 3.46
C GLN A 133 15.06 -3.89 2.08
N LEU A 134 14.39 -4.34 1.03
CA LEU A 134 14.85 -4.17 -0.35
C LEU A 134 14.95 -2.69 -0.75
N LEU A 135 14.11 -1.83 -0.16
CA LEU A 135 14.07 -0.39 -0.43
C LEU A 135 14.94 0.45 0.52
N THR A 136 15.78 -0.20 1.35
CA THR A 136 16.63 0.51 2.32
C THR A 136 17.52 1.58 1.66
N ASP A 137 18.13 1.26 0.52
CA ASP A 137 19.05 2.14 -0.21
C ASP A 137 18.32 3.03 -1.23
N PHE A 138 16.98 2.92 -1.33
CA PHE A 138 16.23 3.78 -2.23
C PHE A 138 16.17 5.20 -1.68
N PRO A 139 16.51 6.24 -2.47
CA PRO A 139 16.48 7.63 -2.03
C PRO A 139 15.03 8.13 -1.86
N ALA A 140 14.39 7.82 -0.74
CA ALA A 140 12.97 8.07 -0.48
C ALA A 140 12.55 9.55 -0.72
N ALA A 141 13.45 10.51 -0.49
CA ALA A 141 13.20 11.93 -0.74
C ALA A 141 12.94 12.27 -2.23
N LYS A 142 13.18 11.34 -3.16
CA LYS A 142 12.85 11.52 -4.58
C LYS A 142 11.39 11.21 -4.91
N LEU A 143 10.68 10.55 -4.02
CA LEU A 143 9.27 10.23 -4.23
C LEU A 143 8.39 11.46 -4.02
N HIS A 144 7.33 11.54 -4.80
CA HIS A 144 6.28 12.54 -4.65
C HIS A 144 5.35 12.20 -3.48
N GLU A 145 4.96 13.19 -2.73
CA GLU A 145 3.89 13.06 -1.74
C GLU A 145 2.54 13.19 -2.46
N THR A 146 2.05 12.08 -3.01
CA THR A 146 0.85 12.04 -3.87
C THR A 146 -0.45 12.28 -3.11
N ILE A 147 -0.45 12.04 -1.79
CA ILE A 147 -1.53 12.39 -0.86
C ILE A 147 -0.92 13.24 0.26
N PRO A 148 -1.00 14.58 0.17
CA PRO A 148 -0.38 15.47 1.15
C PRO A 148 -0.84 15.19 2.58
N ASN A 149 0.11 15.18 3.53
CA ASN A 149 -0.16 14.98 4.96
C ASN A 149 -0.83 13.64 5.29
N PHE A 150 -0.61 12.58 4.49
CA PHE A 150 -1.33 11.31 4.64
C PHE A 150 -1.25 10.72 6.05
N HIS A 151 -0.06 10.69 6.65
CA HIS A 151 0.17 10.23 8.03
C HIS A 151 0.57 11.37 9.00
N ASN A 152 0.29 12.63 8.65
CA ASN A 152 0.53 13.75 9.55
C ASN A 152 -0.60 13.84 10.60
N THR A 153 -0.45 13.09 11.71
CA THR A 153 -1.45 13.05 12.79
C THR A 153 -1.67 14.41 13.44
N PRO A 154 -0.67 15.28 13.69
CA PRO A 154 -0.87 16.66 14.13
C PRO A 154 -1.78 17.48 13.21
N ASP A 155 -1.61 17.34 11.90
CA ASP A 155 -2.45 18.06 10.93
C ASP A 155 -3.89 17.55 10.94
N ARG A 156 -4.09 16.22 11.02
CA ARG A 156 -5.41 15.61 11.17
C ARG A 156 -6.09 16.03 12.47
N TYR A 157 -5.33 16.14 13.56
CA TYR A 157 -5.85 16.63 14.84
C TYR A 157 -6.29 18.09 14.75
N ARG A 158 -5.50 18.96 14.12
CA ARG A 158 -5.91 20.36 13.87
C ARG A 158 -7.21 20.42 13.06
N ALA A 159 -7.33 19.63 12.00
CA ALA A 159 -8.55 19.56 11.19
C ALA A 159 -9.76 19.06 12.01
N LEU A 160 -9.55 18.13 12.97
CA LEU A 160 -10.58 17.71 13.92
C LEU A 160 -11.04 18.90 14.78
N LEU A 161 -10.12 19.66 15.39
CA LEU A 161 -10.47 20.80 16.23
C LEU A 161 -11.26 21.86 15.46
N GLU A 162 -10.82 22.22 14.25
CA GLU A 162 -11.51 23.17 13.38
C GLU A 162 -12.92 22.67 12.98
N THR A 163 -13.08 21.36 12.81
CA THR A 163 -14.38 20.75 12.48
C THR A 163 -15.31 20.77 13.70
N LEU A 164 -14.78 20.52 14.89
CA LEU A 164 -15.55 20.54 16.14
C LEU A 164 -16.04 21.96 16.46
N GLU A 165 -15.19 22.96 16.25
CA GLU A 165 -15.58 24.37 16.45
C GLU A 165 -16.75 24.78 15.56
N ARG A 166 -16.76 24.31 14.32
CA ARG A 166 -17.83 24.61 13.35
C ARG A 166 -19.05 23.73 13.50
N ASP A 167 -18.88 22.47 13.89
CA ASP A 167 -19.90 21.40 13.97
C ASP A 167 -21.03 21.52 12.92
N PRO A 168 -20.71 21.55 11.61
CA PRO A 168 -21.62 21.97 10.54
C PRO A 168 -22.85 21.07 10.40
N MET A 169 -22.80 19.87 10.94
CA MET A 169 -23.87 18.88 10.89
C MET A 169 -24.50 18.64 12.27
N HIS A 170 -24.08 19.38 13.32
CA HIS A 170 -24.52 19.22 14.70
C HIS A 170 -24.44 17.78 15.22
N ARG A 171 -23.33 17.08 14.90
CA ARG A 171 -23.12 15.66 15.22
C ARG A 171 -22.11 15.44 16.34
N ALA A 172 -21.38 16.45 16.77
CA ALA A 172 -20.32 16.32 17.78
C ALA A 172 -20.84 15.72 19.09
N ALA A 173 -22.03 16.13 19.52
CA ALA A 173 -22.63 15.57 20.74
C ALA A 173 -22.90 14.05 20.68
N GLN A 174 -23.10 13.50 19.49
CA GLN A 174 -23.38 12.07 19.30
C GLN A 174 -22.14 11.19 19.43
N VAL A 175 -20.94 11.76 19.25
CA VAL A 175 -19.64 11.09 19.28
C VAL A 175 -18.69 11.72 20.33
N ARG A 176 -19.27 12.20 21.45
CA ARG A 176 -18.54 12.90 22.49
C ARG A 176 -17.41 12.06 23.11
N LEU A 177 -17.63 10.77 23.32
CA LEU A 177 -16.65 9.88 23.93
C LEU A 177 -15.42 9.68 23.01
N GLU A 178 -15.65 9.53 21.71
CA GLU A 178 -14.60 9.41 20.70
C GLU A 178 -13.80 10.72 20.58
N ILE A 179 -14.47 11.86 20.67
CA ILE A 179 -13.83 13.17 20.68
C ILE A 179 -12.95 13.31 21.93
N GLU A 180 -13.47 13.03 23.12
CA GLU A 180 -12.73 13.07 24.40
C GLU A 180 -11.50 12.12 24.35
N PHE A 181 -11.67 10.94 23.77
CA PHE A 181 -10.58 10.00 23.55
C PHE A 181 -9.47 10.58 22.69
N ALA A 182 -9.82 11.23 21.56
CA ALA A 182 -8.86 11.86 20.67
C ALA A 182 -8.15 13.05 21.34
N LEU A 183 -8.92 13.92 22.02
CA LEU A 183 -8.38 15.10 22.72
C LEU A 183 -7.38 14.71 23.83
N ALA A 184 -7.66 13.66 24.57
CA ALA A 184 -6.79 13.16 25.65
C ALA A 184 -5.42 12.65 25.15
N ARG A 185 -5.27 12.38 23.85
CA ARG A 185 -4.04 11.83 23.23
C ARG A 185 -3.24 12.85 22.41
N GLN A 186 -3.56 14.12 22.51
CA GLN A 186 -2.89 15.19 21.76
C GLN A 186 -1.35 15.13 21.89
N ALA A 187 -0.84 14.89 23.10
CA ALA A 187 0.60 14.88 23.36
C ALA A 187 1.36 13.76 22.60
N GLU A 188 0.68 12.64 22.29
CA GLU A 188 1.27 11.49 21.63
C GLU A 188 1.25 11.63 20.09
N MET A 189 0.35 12.46 19.54
CA MET A 189 0.08 12.53 18.11
C MET A 189 1.27 13.05 17.27
N ALA A 190 2.16 13.84 17.88
CA ALA A 190 3.30 14.42 17.19
C ALA A 190 4.58 13.55 17.28
N ALA A 191 4.57 12.44 18.01
CA ALA A 191 5.78 11.69 18.33
C ALA A 191 6.60 11.30 17.08
N ILE A 192 5.96 10.68 16.09
CA ILE A 192 6.64 10.25 14.84
C ILE A 192 7.09 11.45 14.00
N GLN A 193 6.23 12.47 13.86
CA GLN A 193 6.57 13.66 13.09
C GLN A 193 7.73 14.43 13.72
N ASN A 194 7.77 14.56 15.04
CA ASN A 194 8.85 15.21 15.75
C ASN A 194 10.17 14.42 15.60
N ALA A 195 10.13 13.09 15.72
CA ALA A 195 11.30 12.24 15.56
C ALA A 195 11.86 12.26 14.12
N LEU A 196 10.99 12.30 13.10
CA LEU A 196 11.40 12.51 11.70
C LEU A 196 12.05 13.90 11.51
N ALA A 197 11.43 14.97 12.05
CA ALA A 197 11.94 16.33 11.94
C ALA A 197 13.26 16.50 12.69
N ALA A 198 13.46 15.79 13.81
CA ALA A 198 14.72 15.80 14.57
C ALA A 198 15.82 14.91 13.93
N GLY A 199 15.51 14.13 12.89
CA GLY A 199 16.43 13.16 12.30
C GLY A 199 16.69 11.91 13.16
N GLU A 200 15.88 11.68 14.18
CA GLU A 200 15.95 10.48 15.03
C GLU A 200 15.39 9.23 14.32
N LEU A 201 14.47 9.44 13.37
CA LEU A 201 13.96 8.41 12.48
C LEU A 201 14.40 8.71 11.05
N PRO A 202 14.89 7.71 10.31
CA PRO A 202 15.25 7.89 8.91
C PRO A 202 13.98 8.02 8.05
N LEU A 203 14.07 8.87 7.02
CA LEU A 203 13.08 8.90 5.96
C LEU A 203 13.21 7.65 5.09
N ARG A 204 12.12 6.91 4.92
CA ARG A 204 12.06 5.65 4.18
C ARG A 204 11.00 5.70 3.10
N VAL A 205 11.05 4.76 2.17
CA VAL A 205 9.90 4.45 1.33
C VAL A 205 8.87 3.75 2.20
N THR A 206 7.65 4.26 2.24
CA THR A 206 6.54 3.64 2.98
C THR A 206 5.43 3.23 2.02
N HIS A 207 4.83 2.09 2.28
CA HIS A 207 3.68 1.60 1.50
C HIS A 207 2.40 2.34 1.88
N ASN A 208 2.21 2.60 3.18
CA ASN A 208 1.12 3.37 3.79
C ASN A 208 -0.29 2.73 3.73
N ASP A 209 -0.43 1.55 3.13
CA ASP A 209 -1.66 0.73 3.16
C ASP A 209 -1.28 -0.75 3.27
N THR A 210 -0.70 -1.11 4.43
CA THR A 210 -0.06 -2.42 4.66
C THR A 210 -1.05 -3.47 5.16
N LYS A 211 -2.14 -3.64 4.43
CA LYS A 211 -3.14 -4.68 4.67
C LYS A 211 -2.70 -6.02 4.08
N LEU A 212 -3.18 -7.12 4.67
CA LEU A 212 -2.90 -8.47 4.17
C LEU A 212 -3.21 -8.65 2.68
N ASN A 213 -4.31 -8.07 2.20
CA ASN A 213 -4.73 -8.17 0.81
C ASN A 213 -3.83 -7.40 -0.17
N ASN A 214 -2.85 -6.64 0.33
CA ASN A 214 -1.81 -6.00 -0.47
C ASN A 214 -0.51 -6.81 -0.52
N VAL A 215 -0.53 -8.07 -0.05
CA VAL A 215 0.55 -9.05 -0.24
C VAL A 215 -0.02 -10.26 -0.96
N LEU A 216 0.49 -10.55 -2.14
CA LEU A 216 0.24 -11.82 -2.81
C LEU A 216 1.09 -12.90 -2.17
N LEU A 217 0.48 -14.05 -1.91
CA LEU A 217 1.18 -15.26 -1.47
C LEU A 217 1.31 -16.23 -2.64
N ASP A 218 2.40 -16.98 -2.68
CA ASP A 218 2.56 -18.08 -3.64
C ASP A 218 1.49 -19.15 -3.40
N ALA A 219 0.77 -19.54 -4.44
CA ALA A 219 -0.40 -20.40 -4.33
C ALA A 219 -0.08 -21.81 -3.79
N LYS A 220 1.18 -22.28 -3.93
CA LYS A 220 1.60 -23.63 -3.49
C LYS A 220 2.20 -23.61 -2.10
N THR A 221 3.08 -22.65 -1.83
CA THR A 221 3.85 -22.59 -0.59
C THR A 221 3.23 -21.69 0.47
N ARG A 222 2.28 -20.84 0.09
CA ARG A 222 1.67 -19.77 0.90
C ARG A 222 2.68 -18.78 1.48
N ARG A 223 3.90 -18.72 0.94
CA ARG A 223 4.90 -17.73 1.32
C ARG A 223 4.63 -16.40 0.65
N ALA A 224 5.04 -15.31 1.32
CA ALA A 224 5.00 -13.97 0.74
C ALA A 224 5.71 -13.97 -0.62
N LEU A 225 5.06 -13.38 -1.61
CA LEU A 225 5.54 -13.37 -3.00
C LEU A 225 5.73 -11.96 -3.53
N CYS A 226 4.68 -11.13 -3.51
CA CYS A 226 4.71 -9.80 -4.11
C CYS A 226 3.86 -8.82 -3.32
N VAL A 227 4.41 -7.65 -3.02
CA VAL A 227 3.64 -6.52 -2.49
C VAL A 227 2.99 -5.79 -3.65
N ILE A 228 1.69 -5.52 -3.53
CA ILE A 228 0.86 -4.90 -4.57
C ILE A 228 0.19 -3.63 -4.03
N ASP A 229 -0.57 -2.93 -4.89
CA ASP A 229 -1.28 -1.68 -4.57
C ASP A 229 -0.34 -0.57 -4.07
N LEU A 230 0.61 -0.21 -4.94
CA LEU A 230 1.66 0.78 -4.63
C LEU A 230 1.20 2.24 -4.74
N ASP A 231 -0.10 2.51 -4.74
CA ASP A 231 -0.67 3.85 -4.98
C ASP A 231 -0.37 4.84 -3.86
N THR A 232 -0.17 4.33 -2.66
CA THR A 232 0.14 5.13 -1.48
C THR A 232 1.64 5.15 -1.14
N VAL A 233 2.48 4.64 -2.05
CA VAL A 233 3.93 4.65 -1.83
C VAL A 233 4.48 6.07 -1.87
N MET A 234 4.98 6.52 -0.72
CA MET A 234 5.46 7.89 -0.47
C MET A 234 6.65 7.89 0.50
N PRO A 235 7.34 9.04 0.66
CA PRO A 235 8.34 9.17 1.73
C PRO A 235 7.65 9.17 3.10
N GLY A 236 8.21 8.47 4.07
CA GLY A 236 7.65 8.43 5.43
C GLY A 236 8.51 7.67 6.42
N SER A 237 7.90 7.22 7.51
CA SER A 237 8.52 6.35 8.50
C SER A 237 8.05 4.92 8.35
N SER A 238 8.97 3.94 8.40
CA SER A 238 8.61 2.51 8.41
C SER A 238 7.66 2.13 9.58
N LEU A 239 7.58 2.98 10.61
CA LEU A 239 6.63 2.79 11.72
C LEU A 239 5.18 2.98 11.29
N TYR A 240 4.92 3.75 10.20
CA TYR A 240 3.58 3.86 9.65
C TYR A 240 3.12 2.53 9.07
N ASP A 241 3.98 1.86 8.31
CA ASP A 241 3.67 0.55 7.72
C ASP A 241 3.43 -0.52 8.79
N PHE A 242 4.31 -0.56 9.81
CA PHE A 242 4.11 -1.47 10.93
C PHE A 242 2.80 -1.19 11.69
N GLY A 243 2.54 0.08 11.99
CA GLY A 243 1.33 0.50 12.72
C GLY A 243 0.04 0.19 11.96
N ASP A 244 0.01 0.44 10.65
CA ASP A 244 -1.15 0.15 9.81
C ASP A 244 -1.43 -1.35 9.69
N SER A 245 -0.38 -2.16 9.52
CA SER A 245 -0.52 -3.63 9.53
C SER A 245 -1.10 -4.16 10.84
N ILE A 246 -0.66 -3.62 11.99
CA ILE A 246 -1.20 -4.01 13.30
C ILE A 246 -2.64 -3.54 13.46
N ARG A 247 -2.94 -2.30 13.07
CA ARG A 247 -4.29 -1.75 13.11
C ARG A 247 -5.29 -2.65 12.37
N PHE A 248 -4.92 -3.09 11.18
CA PHE A 248 -5.78 -3.93 10.33
C PHE A 248 -5.77 -5.39 10.78
N GLY A 249 -4.60 -6.01 10.91
CA GLY A 249 -4.47 -7.45 11.04
C GLY A 249 -4.59 -7.99 12.47
N ALA A 250 -4.25 -7.18 13.48
CA ALA A 250 -4.40 -7.57 14.88
C ALA A 250 -5.78 -7.23 15.46
N ALA A 251 -6.65 -6.54 14.71
CA ALA A 251 -8.04 -6.32 15.12
C ALA A 251 -8.84 -7.63 15.07
N THR A 252 -9.75 -7.81 16.05
CA THR A 252 -10.63 -8.98 16.14
C THR A 252 -11.91 -8.82 15.33
N ALA A 253 -12.25 -7.60 14.94
CA ALA A 253 -13.44 -7.25 14.18
C ALA A 253 -13.08 -6.70 12.78
N ALA A 254 -14.09 -6.62 11.92
CA ALA A 254 -13.96 -5.99 10.61
C ALA A 254 -13.60 -4.50 10.71
N GLU A 255 -12.94 -3.96 9.70
CA GLU A 255 -12.46 -2.56 9.68
C GLU A 255 -13.61 -1.54 9.83
N ASP A 256 -14.81 -1.89 9.39
CA ASP A 256 -16.02 -1.07 9.44
C ASP A 256 -17.05 -1.50 10.51
N GLU A 257 -16.63 -2.33 11.50
CA GLU A 257 -17.50 -2.76 12.60
C GLU A 257 -17.98 -1.55 13.39
N LYS A 258 -19.29 -1.46 13.57
CA LYS A 258 -19.94 -0.35 14.27
C LYS A 258 -20.10 -0.60 15.78
N ASP A 259 -20.08 -1.86 16.17
CA ASP A 259 -20.18 -2.26 17.57
C ASP A 259 -18.76 -2.34 18.17
N LEU A 260 -18.35 -1.24 18.83
CA LEU A 260 -17.02 -1.13 19.41
C LEU A 260 -16.76 -2.19 20.50
N SER A 261 -17.77 -2.79 21.11
CA SER A 261 -17.59 -3.86 22.09
C SER A 261 -17.01 -5.16 21.48
N LYS A 262 -17.06 -5.31 20.16
CA LYS A 262 -16.46 -6.43 19.42
C LYS A 262 -15.04 -6.16 18.97
N MET A 263 -14.59 -4.90 19.06
CA MET A 263 -13.26 -4.48 18.62
C MET A 263 -12.26 -4.65 19.75
N GLU A 264 -11.40 -5.64 19.60
CA GLU A 264 -10.28 -5.87 20.51
C GLU A 264 -8.99 -6.02 19.68
N MET A 265 -7.86 -5.80 20.34
CA MET A 265 -6.55 -6.07 19.75
C MET A 265 -6.05 -7.44 20.22
N SER A 266 -5.81 -8.35 19.30
CA SER A 266 -5.20 -9.64 19.55
C SER A 266 -3.69 -9.49 19.78
N LEU A 267 -3.24 -9.67 21.03
CA LEU A 267 -1.82 -9.69 21.37
C LEU A 267 -1.08 -10.85 20.68
N GLU A 268 -1.75 -11.97 20.43
CA GLU A 268 -1.15 -13.10 19.71
C GLU A 268 -0.86 -12.72 18.25
N ARG A 269 -1.83 -12.12 17.55
CA ARG A 269 -1.62 -11.61 16.19
C ARG A 269 -0.54 -10.52 16.14
N PHE A 270 -0.52 -9.62 17.12
CA PHE A 270 0.57 -8.64 17.26
C PHE A 270 1.94 -9.32 17.34
N ARG A 271 2.08 -10.36 18.16
CA ARG A 271 3.34 -11.12 18.28
C ARG A 271 3.69 -11.85 16.99
N VAL A 272 2.71 -12.48 16.34
CA VAL A 272 2.88 -13.18 15.05
C VAL A 272 3.42 -12.22 14.00
N PHE A 273 2.80 -11.05 13.83
CA PHE A 273 3.25 -10.05 12.87
C PHE A 273 4.65 -9.53 13.21
N THR A 274 4.88 -9.18 14.47
CA THR A 274 6.19 -8.66 14.93
C THR A 274 7.32 -9.65 14.66
N ARG A 275 7.11 -10.96 14.87
CA ARG A 275 8.08 -12.02 14.57
C ARG A 275 8.39 -12.14 13.07
N GLY A 276 7.44 -11.84 12.20
CA GLY A 276 7.65 -11.85 10.75
C GLY A 276 8.33 -10.57 10.24
N TYR A 277 7.91 -9.42 10.74
CA TYR A 277 8.33 -8.12 10.23
C TYR A 277 9.72 -7.69 10.75
N VAL A 278 9.94 -7.73 12.06
CA VAL A 278 11.14 -7.16 12.70
C VAL A 278 12.44 -7.84 12.28
N PRO A 279 12.57 -9.19 12.25
CA PRO A 279 13.84 -9.80 11.84
C PRO A 279 14.25 -9.46 10.42
N VAL A 280 13.30 -9.26 9.52
CA VAL A 280 13.57 -8.95 8.12
C VAL A 280 13.89 -7.47 7.95
N SER A 281 13.10 -6.57 8.54
CA SER A 281 13.27 -5.12 8.41
C SER A 281 14.43 -4.57 9.25
N TYR A 282 14.78 -5.22 10.36
CA TYR A 282 15.75 -4.74 11.34
C TYR A 282 17.21 -5.15 11.06
N THR A 283 17.45 -6.16 10.24
CA THR A 283 18.82 -6.62 9.91
C THR A 283 19.68 -5.53 9.27
N HIS A 284 19.07 -4.49 8.70
CA HIS A 284 19.77 -3.34 8.11
C HIS A 284 20.07 -2.20 9.10
N LEU A 285 19.30 -2.03 10.16
CA LEU A 285 19.60 -0.99 11.16
C LEU A 285 20.91 -1.28 11.87
N ARG A 286 21.25 -2.55 12.15
CA ARG A 286 22.52 -2.95 12.74
C ARG A 286 23.73 -2.83 11.80
N ALA A 287 23.53 -2.97 10.49
CA ALA A 287 24.64 -2.85 9.53
C ALA A 287 25.14 -1.41 9.37
N HIS A 288 24.29 -0.41 9.60
CA HIS A 288 24.67 1.00 9.57
C HIS A 288 25.26 1.49 10.89
N GLU A 289 24.83 0.96 12.04
CA GLU A 289 25.41 1.29 13.35
C GLU A 289 26.85 0.76 13.49
N THR A 290 27.15 -0.42 12.94
CA THR A 290 28.50 -1.02 13.02
C THR A 290 29.52 -0.38 12.06
N SER A 291 29.11 0.38 11.05
CA SER A 291 30.05 1.08 10.14
C SER A 291 30.38 2.51 10.57
N GLN A 292 29.71 3.06 11.59
CA GLN A 292 30.03 4.36 12.19
C GLN A 292 30.87 4.26 13.46
N ASP A 293 30.98 3.05 14.05
CA ASP A 293 31.73 2.78 15.29
C ASP A 293 33.10 2.12 15.03
N LEU A 294 33.58 2.07 13.80
CA LEU A 294 34.92 1.66 13.38
C LEU A 294 35.61 2.79 12.60
#